data_54cb663b052ce1c6623a3d3c020b3f7d
#
_entry.id   54cb663b052ce1c6623a3d3c020b3f7d
#
_cell.length_a   1.000
_cell.length_b   1.000
_cell.length_c   1.000
_cell.angle_alpha   90.00
_cell.angle_beta   90.00
_cell.angle_gamma   90.00
#
_symmetry.space_group_name_H-M   'P 1'
#
loop_
_entity.id
_entity.type
_entity.pdbx_description
1 polymer ?
#
loop_
_entity_poly.entity_id
_entity_poly.type
_entity_poly.pdbx_seq_one_letter_code
_entity_poly.pdbx_strand_id
1 'polypeptide(L)'
;MHAMTKENLEAAFAGESQAHMKYLIFADQAEKDGFPNIARLFRANAYAEQVHATSHFKVLKKLSTTENNLSAGFEGETFEIEEMYPAYMAVAEMQGEKGAVRSTKWAREAEKVHAEMYAAAKTSVMDGKDTLVGKMHVCSVCGWTGEGDAPDNCPLCNAKKELFTLFE
;
A
#
# COMPACT_ATOMS: atom_id res chain seq x y z
N MET A 1 -26.52 -9.27 3.44
CA MET A 1 -25.59 -10.18 4.15
C MET A 1 -25.84 -10.05 5.65
N HIS A 2 -25.80 -11.13 6.43
CA HIS A 2 -25.90 -11.10 7.89
C HIS A 2 -24.66 -10.44 8.50
N ALA A 3 -24.81 -9.74 9.62
CA ALA A 3 -23.73 -8.97 10.26
C ALA A 3 -22.48 -9.83 10.54
N MET A 4 -22.66 -10.96 11.23
CA MET A 4 -21.57 -11.90 11.52
C MET A 4 -20.85 -12.40 10.26
N THR A 5 -21.58 -12.71 9.18
CA THR A 5 -20.96 -13.11 7.91
C THR A 5 -20.13 -11.98 7.31
N LYS A 6 -20.59 -10.72 7.43
CA LYS A 6 -19.86 -9.56 6.96
C LYS A 6 -18.55 -9.39 7.76
N GLU A 7 -18.63 -9.40 9.08
CA GLU A 7 -17.47 -9.30 9.97
C GLU A 7 -16.43 -10.40 9.71
N ASN A 8 -16.90 -11.66 9.54
CA ASN A 8 -16.02 -12.77 9.21
C ASN A 8 -15.30 -12.59 7.88
N LEU A 9 -15.99 -12.11 6.84
CA LEU A 9 -15.37 -11.83 5.55
C LEU A 9 -14.41 -10.63 5.58
N GLU A 10 -14.70 -9.62 6.38
CA GLU A 10 -13.77 -8.50 6.61
C GLU A 10 -12.50 -8.96 7.32
N ALA A 11 -12.64 -9.79 8.34
CA ALA A 11 -11.50 -10.40 9.03
C ALA A 11 -10.70 -11.32 8.11
N ALA A 12 -11.37 -12.14 7.27
CA ALA A 12 -10.72 -12.98 6.29
C ALA A 12 -9.94 -12.14 5.25
N PHE A 13 -10.57 -11.10 4.68
CA PHE A 13 -9.90 -10.17 3.76
C PHE A 13 -8.62 -9.57 4.37
N ALA A 14 -8.69 -9.11 5.62
CA ALA A 14 -7.53 -8.56 6.32
C ALA A 14 -6.44 -9.63 6.54
N GLY A 15 -6.81 -10.84 6.96
CA GLY A 15 -5.88 -11.96 7.18
C GLY A 15 -5.14 -12.36 5.90
N GLU A 16 -5.87 -12.56 4.80
CA GLU A 16 -5.28 -12.95 3.51
C GLU A 16 -4.41 -11.83 2.91
N SER A 17 -4.81 -10.57 3.06
CA SER A 17 -4.00 -9.42 2.64
C SER A 17 -2.66 -9.37 3.39
N GLN A 18 -2.68 -9.62 4.69
CA GLN A 18 -1.45 -9.71 5.50
C GLN A 18 -0.61 -10.93 5.13
N ALA A 19 -1.23 -12.09 4.86
CA ALA A 19 -0.53 -13.30 4.44
C ALA A 19 0.17 -13.09 3.09
N HIS A 20 -0.52 -12.48 2.12
CA HIS A 20 0.05 -12.09 0.83
C HIS A 20 1.35 -11.30 1.00
N MET A 21 1.32 -10.21 1.77
CA MET A 21 2.52 -9.38 1.98
C MET A 21 3.62 -10.10 2.75
N LYS A 22 3.28 -10.85 3.79
CA LYS A 22 4.27 -11.65 4.56
C LYS A 22 4.98 -12.67 3.68
N TYR A 23 4.26 -13.36 2.81
CA TYR A 23 4.84 -14.39 1.95
C TYR A 23 5.75 -13.80 0.86
N LEU A 24 5.45 -12.61 0.33
CA LEU A 24 6.38 -11.90 -0.55
C LEU A 24 7.69 -11.56 0.17
N ILE A 25 7.62 -11.03 1.40
CA ILE A 25 8.80 -10.71 2.22
C ILE A 25 9.60 -11.99 2.54
N PHE A 26 8.93 -13.09 2.85
CA PHE A 26 9.57 -14.38 3.10
C PHE A 26 10.22 -14.96 1.85
N ALA A 27 9.60 -14.76 0.68
CA ALA A 27 10.19 -15.16 -0.60
C ALA A 27 11.51 -14.43 -0.87
N ASP A 28 11.54 -13.12 -0.66
CA ASP A 28 12.75 -12.31 -0.86
C ASP A 28 13.87 -12.69 0.12
N GLN A 29 13.53 -13.06 1.36
CA GLN A 29 14.50 -13.57 2.30
C GLN A 29 15.01 -14.94 1.88
N ALA A 30 14.13 -15.85 1.45
CA ALA A 30 14.54 -17.19 0.98
C ALA A 30 15.47 -17.11 -0.25
N GLU A 31 15.25 -16.13 -1.15
CA GLU A 31 16.14 -15.86 -2.29
C GLU A 31 17.53 -15.45 -1.80
N LYS A 32 17.62 -14.51 -0.87
CA LYS A 32 18.88 -14.03 -0.27
C LYS A 32 19.63 -15.14 0.45
N ASP A 33 18.90 -16.07 1.09
CA ASP A 33 19.46 -17.21 1.82
C ASP A 33 19.89 -18.37 0.88
N GLY A 34 19.68 -18.23 -0.45
CA GLY A 34 20.06 -19.23 -1.45
C GLY A 34 19.05 -20.37 -1.61
N PHE A 35 17.77 -20.16 -1.25
CA PHE A 35 16.69 -21.15 -1.39
C PHE A 35 15.66 -20.76 -2.46
N PRO A 36 16.01 -20.72 -3.75
CA PRO A 36 15.11 -20.21 -4.80
C PRO A 36 13.83 -21.05 -4.97
N ASN A 37 13.86 -22.35 -4.66
CA ASN A 37 12.66 -23.19 -4.70
C ASN A 37 11.68 -22.84 -3.56
N ILE A 38 12.20 -22.50 -2.38
CA ILE A 38 11.37 -22.03 -1.26
C ILE A 38 10.83 -20.62 -1.56
N ALA A 39 11.65 -19.75 -2.14
CA ALA A 39 11.18 -18.43 -2.61
C ALA A 39 10.02 -18.56 -3.59
N ARG A 40 10.11 -19.48 -4.57
CA ARG A 40 9.03 -19.77 -5.51
C ARG A 40 7.77 -20.29 -4.82
N LEU A 41 7.91 -21.18 -3.82
CA LEU A 41 6.79 -21.68 -3.02
C LEU A 41 6.06 -20.51 -2.33
N PHE A 42 6.79 -19.63 -1.66
CA PHE A 42 6.20 -18.45 -1.01
C PHE A 42 5.53 -17.52 -2.01
N ARG A 43 6.11 -17.25 -3.18
CA ARG A 43 5.49 -16.40 -4.22
C ARG A 43 4.20 -17.02 -4.76
N ALA A 44 4.15 -18.35 -4.95
CA ALA A 44 2.94 -19.05 -5.39
C ALA A 44 1.81 -18.94 -4.35
N ASN A 45 2.14 -19.17 -3.07
CA ASN A 45 1.17 -19.02 -1.98
C ASN A 45 0.75 -17.54 -1.81
N ALA A 46 1.67 -16.58 -1.91
CA ALA A 46 1.31 -15.15 -1.89
C ALA A 46 0.26 -14.82 -2.96
N TYR A 47 0.40 -15.37 -4.17
CA TYR A 47 -0.60 -15.18 -5.22
C TYR A 47 -1.95 -15.84 -4.87
N ALA A 48 -1.95 -17.02 -4.24
CA ALA A 48 -3.18 -17.67 -3.78
C ALA A 48 -3.91 -16.79 -2.76
N GLU A 49 -3.19 -16.19 -1.80
CA GLU A 49 -3.80 -15.30 -0.81
C GLU A 49 -4.35 -14.00 -1.44
N GLN A 50 -3.69 -13.48 -2.47
CA GLN A 50 -4.25 -12.38 -3.27
C GLN A 50 -5.59 -12.76 -3.93
N VAL A 51 -5.72 -13.98 -4.45
CA VAL A 51 -6.97 -14.49 -5.04
C VAL A 51 -8.07 -14.60 -3.98
N HIS A 52 -7.75 -15.13 -2.79
CA HIS A 52 -8.67 -15.24 -1.66
C HIS A 52 -9.14 -13.85 -1.21
N ALA A 53 -8.22 -12.94 -0.93
CA ALA A 53 -8.53 -11.56 -0.53
C ALA A 53 -9.43 -10.85 -1.56
N THR A 54 -9.08 -10.96 -2.86
CA THR A 54 -9.88 -10.40 -3.96
C THR A 54 -11.30 -10.97 -3.97
N SER A 55 -11.46 -12.28 -3.74
CA SER A 55 -12.77 -12.93 -3.68
C SER A 55 -13.61 -12.38 -2.52
N HIS A 56 -13.03 -12.29 -1.32
CA HIS A 56 -13.72 -11.74 -0.14
C HIS A 56 -14.12 -10.29 -0.35
N PHE A 57 -13.25 -9.47 -0.92
CA PHE A 57 -13.51 -8.06 -1.22
C PHE A 57 -14.71 -7.88 -2.17
N LYS A 58 -14.79 -8.72 -3.23
CA LYS A 58 -15.90 -8.72 -4.18
C LYS A 58 -17.23 -9.17 -3.52
N VAL A 59 -17.19 -10.22 -2.69
CA VAL A 59 -18.39 -10.71 -1.97
C VAL A 59 -18.88 -9.67 -0.97
N LEU A 60 -17.99 -8.91 -0.35
CA LEU A 60 -18.32 -7.77 0.51
C LEU A 60 -18.91 -6.58 -0.26
N LYS A 61 -18.91 -6.61 -1.61
CA LYS A 61 -19.37 -5.52 -2.49
C LYS A 61 -18.63 -4.20 -2.24
N LYS A 62 -17.34 -4.29 -1.90
CA LYS A 62 -16.47 -3.11 -1.69
C LYS A 62 -15.85 -2.61 -2.99
N LEU A 63 -15.79 -3.45 -4.04
CA LEU A 63 -15.40 -3.02 -5.39
C LEU A 63 -16.56 -2.28 -6.06
N SER A 64 -16.31 -1.08 -6.53
CA SER A 64 -17.27 -0.17 -7.13
C SER A 64 -16.76 0.41 -8.46
N THR A 65 -17.33 1.52 -8.93
CA THR A 65 -16.83 2.27 -10.08
C THR A 65 -15.44 2.85 -9.79
N THR A 66 -14.70 3.19 -10.84
CA THR A 66 -13.37 3.83 -10.68
C THR A 66 -13.45 5.09 -9.84
N GLU A 67 -14.45 5.93 -10.06
CA GLU A 67 -14.70 7.16 -9.27
C GLU A 67 -14.89 6.84 -7.77
N ASN A 68 -15.74 5.87 -7.45
CA ASN A 68 -15.99 5.48 -6.07
C ASN A 68 -14.74 4.81 -5.43
N ASN A 69 -13.99 4.02 -6.20
CA ASN A 69 -12.75 3.41 -5.72
C ASN A 69 -11.68 4.47 -5.44
N LEU A 70 -11.57 5.52 -6.29
CA LEU A 70 -10.68 6.67 -6.04
C LEU A 70 -11.12 7.46 -4.79
N SER A 71 -12.43 7.61 -4.58
CA SER A 71 -12.96 8.23 -3.36
C SER A 71 -12.57 7.42 -2.12
N ALA A 72 -12.77 6.10 -2.16
CA ALA A 72 -12.40 5.22 -1.05
C ALA A 72 -10.89 5.20 -0.79
N GLY A 73 -10.06 5.27 -1.84
CA GLY A 73 -8.61 5.45 -1.71
C GLY A 73 -8.29 6.77 -1.01
N PHE A 74 -8.78 7.89 -1.51
CA PHE A 74 -8.57 9.20 -0.90
C PHE A 74 -9.01 9.26 0.58
N GLU A 75 -10.17 8.70 0.91
CA GLU A 75 -10.68 8.65 2.29
C GLU A 75 -9.78 7.78 3.19
N GLY A 76 -9.26 6.65 2.65
CA GLY A 76 -8.33 5.79 3.35
C GLY A 76 -7.03 6.51 3.71
N GLU A 77 -6.37 7.12 2.70
CA GLU A 77 -5.12 7.88 2.93
C GLU A 77 -5.36 9.06 3.88
N THR A 78 -6.49 9.75 3.77
CA THR A 78 -6.82 10.87 4.68
C THR A 78 -6.96 10.40 6.12
N PHE A 79 -7.64 9.28 6.35
CA PHE A 79 -7.74 8.67 7.69
C PHE A 79 -6.35 8.28 8.24
N GLU A 80 -5.49 7.74 7.42
CA GLU A 80 -4.12 7.39 7.82
C GLU A 80 -3.29 8.62 8.20
N ILE A 81 -3.43 9.70 7.42
CA ILE A 81 -2.71 10.96 7.65
C ILE A 81 -3.17 11.67 8.93
N GLU A 82 -4.50 11.75 9.11
CA GLU A 82 -5.09 12.62 10.12
C GLU A 82 -5.30 11.93 11.47
N GLU A 83 -5.60 10.62 11.47
CA GLU A 83 -5.99 9.88 12.67
C GLU A 83 -5.05 8.73 13.00
N MET A 84 -4.86 7.77 12.07
CA MET A 84 -4.19 6.51 12.36
C MET A 84 -2.71 6.68 12.69
N TYR A 85 -1.92 7.22 11.77
CA TYR A 85 -0.47 7.38 11.99
C TYR A 85 -0.12 8.38 13.08
N PRO A 86 -0.81 9.51 13.28
CA PRO A 86 -0.57 10.37 14.45
C PRO A 86 -0.72 9.64 15.78
N ALA A 87 -1.77 8.82 15.92
CA ALA A 87 -1.99 8.03 17.12
C ALA A 87 -0.90 6.96 17.32
N TYR A 88 -0.52 6.25 16.26
CA TYR A 88 0.54 5.23 16.33
C TYR A 88 1.90 5.83 16.66
N MET A 89 2.24 6.98 16.07
CA MET A 89 3.47 7.72 16.36
C MET A 89 3.55 8.14 17.82
N ALA A 90 2.46 8.70 18.36
CA ALA A 90 2.41 9.13 19.77
C ALA A 90 2.68 7.96 20.73
N VAL A 91 2.11 6.78 20.47
CA VAL A 91 2.38 5.57 21.27
C VAL A 91 3.82 5.10 21.11
N ALA A 92 4.34 5.07 19.90
CA ALA A 92 5.72 4.65 19.62
C ALA A 92 6.75 5.58 20.27
N GLU A 93 6.50 6.90 20.25
CA GLU A 93 7.33 7.90 20.94
C GLU A 93 7.31 7.71 22.46
N MET A 94 6.12 7.53 23.04
CA MET A 94 5.95 7.29 24.48
C MET A 94 6.71 6.03 24.92
N GLN A 95 6.78 5.00 24.07
CA GLN A 95 7.45 3.73 24.35
C GLN A 95 8.93 3.74 23.95
N GLY A 96 9.43 4.79 23.31
CA GLY A 96 10.83 4.90 22.86
C GLY A 96 11.17 4.02 21.65
N GLU A 97 10.17 3.56 20.89
CA GLU A 97 10.31 2.66 19.73
C GLU A 97 10.70 3.42 18.46
N LYS A 98 11.96 3.83 18.36
CA LYS A 98 12.51 4.67 17.28
C LYS A 98 12.26 4.09 15.87
N GLY A 99 12.29 2.76 15.73
CA GLY A 99 12.01 2.07 14.46
C GLY A 99 10.57 2.26 14.02
N ALA A 100 9.62 2.12 14.94
CA ALA A 100 8.19 2.33 14.69
C ALA A 100 7.90 3.81 14.37
N VAL A 101 8.45 4.75 15.15
CA VAL A 101 8.31 6.20 14.87
C VAL A 101 8.78 6.53 13.45
N ARG A 102 9.93 6.01 13.04
CA ARG A 102 10.45 6.24 11.68
C ARG A 102 9.55 5.65 10.60
N SER A 103 9.12 4.40 10.77
CA SER A 103 8.28 3.68 9.80
C SER A 103 6.93 4.38 9.62
N THR A 104 6.24 4.70 10.71
CA THR A 104 4.94 5.38 10.69
C THR A 104 5.04 6.80 10.15
N LYS A 105 6.13 7.53 10.48
CA LYS A 105 6.37 8.86 9.91
C LYS A 105 6.55 8.80 8.40
N TRP A 106 7.35 7.85 7.90
CA TRP A 106 7.57 7.72 6.46
C TRP A 106 6.30 7.36 5.72
N ALA A 107 5.54 6.39 6.22
CA ALA A 107 4.25 6.06 5.65
C ALA A 107 3.34 7.29 5.61
N ARG A 108 3.10 7.94 6.76
CA ARG A 108 2.24 9.13 6.82
C ARG A 108 2.61 10.22 5.80
N GLU A 109 3.91 10.47 5.58
CA GLU A 109 4.34 11.49 4.61
C GLU A 109 4.17 11.01 3.17
N ALA A 110 4.27 9.71 2.89
CA ALA A 110 3.96 9.14 1.58
C ALA A 110 2.46 9.20 1.28
N GLU A 111 1.59 8.87 2.27
CA GLU A 111 0.13 8.88 2.09
C GLU A 111 -0.42 10.27 1.75
N LYS A 112 0.25 11.37 2.14
CA LYS A 112 -0.12 12.72 1.70
C LYS A 112 -0.03 12.87 0.17
N VAL A 113 1.01 12.32 -0.43
CA VAL A 113 1.18 12.31 -1.89
C VAL A 113 0.13 11.44 -2.55
N HIS A 114 -0.15 10.27 -1.99
CA HIS A 114 -1.17 9.35 -2.51
C HIS A 114 -2.57 10.00 -2.46
N ALA A 115 -2.92 10.66 -1.37
CA ALA A 115 -4.21 11.38 -1.26
C ALA A 115 -4.35 12.47 -2.34
N GLU A 116 -3.31 13.28 -2.58
CA GLU A 116 -3.31 14.29 -3.64
C GLU A 116 -3.48 13.65 -5.03
N MET A 117 -2.80 12.54 -5.31
CA MET A 117 -2.90 11.82 -6.56
C MET A 117 -4.31 11.26 -6.78
N TYR A 118 -4.93 10.64 -5.77
CA TYR A 118 -6.30 10.13 -5.87
C TYR A 118 -7.32 11.25 -6.07
N ALA A 119 -7.17 12.38 -5.40
CA ALA A 119 -8.04 13.54 -5.58
C ALA A 119 -7.97 14.10 -7.00
N ALA A 120 -6.75 14.22 -7.56
CA ALA A 120 -6.56 14.69 -8.94
C ALA A 120 -7.14 13.69 -9.95
N ALA A 121 -6.84 12.39 -9.79
CA ALA A 121 -7.36 11.34 -10.65
C ALA A 121 -8.89 11.26 -10.61
N LYS A 122 -9.51 11.41 -9.44
CA LYS A 122 -10.96 11.45 -9.30
C LYS A 122 -11.58 12.59 -10.10
N THR A 123 -10.99 13.78 -10.04
CA THR A 123 -11.46 14.93 -10.82
C THR A 123 -11.45 14.64 -12.33
N SER A 124 -10.38 14.03 -12.83
CA SER A 124 -10.27 13.65 -14.24
C SER A 124 -11.34 12.64 -14.65
N VAL A 125 -11.57 11.61 -13.83
CA VAL A 125 -12.59 10.57 -14.10
C VAL A 125 -14.00 11.17 -14.09
N MET A 126 -14.31 12.10 -13.20
CA MET A 126 -15.60 12.81 -13.18
C MET A 126 -15.82 13.66 -14.45
N ASP A 127 -14.76 14.18 -15.05
CA ASP A 127 -14.79 14.86 -16.35
C ASP A 127 -14.85 13.89 -17.55
N GLY A 128 -14.93 12.59 -17.31
CA GLY A 128 -14.94 11.56 -18.36
C GLY A 128 -13.58 11.37 -19.05
N LYS A 129 -12.48 11.75 -18.39
CA LYS A 129 -11.13 11.65 -18.95
C LYS A 129 -10.31 10.67 -18.13
N ASP A 130 -9.43 9.95 -18.81
CA ASP A 130 -8.35 9.26 -18.11
C ASP A 130 -7.29 10.28 -17.67
N THR A 131 -6.72 10.09 -16.48
CA THR A 131 -5.62 10.92 -16.00
C THR A 131 -4.37 10.62 -16.81
N LEU A 132 -3.77 11.65 -17.40
CA LEU A 132 -2.46 11.52 -18.03
C LEU A 132 -1.40 11.42 -16.93
N VAL A 133 -1.29 10.25 -16.35
CA VAL A 133 -0.18 9.91 -15.45
C VAL A 133 1.00 9.50 -16.33
N GLY A 134 2.09 10.22 -16.23
CA GLY A 134 3.35 9.85 -16.89
C GLY A 134 3.98 8.63 -16.21
N LYS A 135 5.27 8.42 -16.43
CA LYS A 135 6.04 7.45 -15.64
C LYS A 135 5.88 7.76 -14.16
N MET A 136 5.71 6.74 -13.36
CA MET A 136 5.67 6.87 -11.91
C MET A 136 6.85 6.14 -11.28
N HIS A 137 7.29 6.62 -10.13
CA HIS A 137 8.34 5.98 -9.36
C HIS A 137 7.97 5.92 -7.89
N VAL A 138 8.35 4.82 -7.24
CA VAL A 138 8.11 4.57 -5.82
C VAL A 138 9.43 4.24 -5.13
N CYS A 139 9.75 4.93 -4.06
CA CYS A 139 10.92 4.63 -3.24
C CYS A 139 10.72 3.30 -2.50
N SER A 140 11.53 2.29 -2.80
CA SER A 140 11.45 0.96 -2.18
C SER A 140 11.84 0.94 -0.68
N VAL A 141 12.26 2.10 -0.12
CA VAL A 141 12.64 2.23 1.30
C VAL A 141 11.52 2.80 2.15
N CYS A 142 10.78 3.80 1.64
CA CYS A 142 9.80 4.54 2.44
C CYS A 142 8.41 4.67 1.79
N GLY A 143 8.23 4.18 0.56
CA GLY A 143 6.96 4.25 -0.15
C GLY A 143 6.67 5.60 -0.82
N TRP A 144 7.53 6.62 -0.66
CA TRP A 144 7.30 7.92 -1.32
C TRP A 144 7.16 7.75 -2.84
N THR A 145 6.10 8.32 -3.38
CA THR A 145 5.70 8.16 -4.78
C THR A 145 5.81 9.50 -5.51
N GLY A 146 6.16 9.50 -6.78
CA GLY A 146 6.21 10.69 -7.61
C GLY A 146 6.02 10.38 -9.09
N GLU A 147 5.77 11.42 -9.88
CA GLU A 147 5.66 11.36 -11.34
C GLU A 147 6.97 11.74 -12.01
N GLY A 148 7.17 11.26 -13.25
CA GLY A 148 8.36 11.51 -14.05
C GLY A 148 9.55 10.64 -13.67
N ASP A 149 10.76 11.15 -13.90
CA ASP A 149 11.99 10.43 -13.57
C ASP A 149 12.28 10.45 -12.08
N ALA A 150 12.74 9.32 -11.55
CA ALA A 150 13.13 9.24 -10.14
C ALA A 150 14.25 10.25 -9.80
N PRO A 151 14.13 10.97 -8.67
CA PRO A 151 15.17 11.91 -8.23
C PRO A 151 16.45 11.17 -7.81
N ASP A 152 17.58 11.86 -7.81
CA ASP A 152 18.87 11.28 -7.38
C ASP A 152 18.85 10.79 -5.93
N ASN A 153 18.06 11.46 -5.09
CA ASN A 153 17.82 11.06 -3.70
C ASN A 153 16.34 11.25 -3.36
N CYS A 154 15.78 10.30 -2.62
CA CYS A 154 14.40 10.38 -2.14
C CYS A 154 14.22 11.62 -1.23
N PRO A 155 13.21 12.47 -1.49
CA PRO A 155 12.99 13.67 -0.68
C PRO A 155 12.58 13.37 0.76
N LEU A 156 12.05 12.16 1.01
CA LEU A 156 11.59 11.77 2.34
C LEU A 156 12.67 11.04 3.17
N CYS A 157 13.33 10.01 2.60
CA CYS A 157 14.27 9.17 3.34
C CYS A 157 15.71 9.25 2.87
N ASN A 158 15.99 10.05 1.84
CA ASN A 158 17.32 10.23 1.22
C ASN A 158 17.90 8.94 0.58
N ALA A 159 17.07 7.95 0.28
CA ALA A 159 17.46 6.77 -0.48
C ALA A 159 17.94 7.17 -1.88
N LYS A 160 18.92 6.44 -2.43
CA LYS A 160 19.48 6.69 -3.75
C LYS A 160 18.51 6.28 -4.87
N LYS A 161 18.69 6.89 -6.05
CA LYS A 161 17.88 6.66 -7.26
C LYS A 161 17.70 5.18 -7.61
N GLU A 162 18.73 4.37 -7.41
CA GLU A 162 18.73 2.93 -7.71
C GLU A 162 17.74 2.13 -6.85
N LEU A 163 17.24 2.73 -5.78
CA LEU A 163 16.25 2.13 -4.86
C LEU A 163 14.81 2.54 -5.20
N PHE A 164 14.58 3.13 -6.36
CA PHE A 164 13.23 3.39 -6.85
C PHE A 164 12.77 2.30 -7.82
N THR A 165 11.52 1.88 -7.64
CA THR A 165 10.80 1.05 -8.62
C THR A 165 10.04 1.95 -9.58
N LEU A 166 10.16 1.69 -10.89
CA LEU A 166 9.51 2.46 -11.94
C LEU A 166 8.26 1.74 -12.42
N PHE A 167 7.22 2.51 -12.73
CA PHE A 167 5.97 2.08 -13.33
C PHE A 167 5.77 2.90 -14.62
N GLU A 168 5.75 2.21 -15.78
CA GLU A 168 5.66 2.79 -17.14
C GLU A 168 4.40 2.30 -17.87
#